data_c27ae5a3fcb3b75c735e2f11884839e9
#
_entry.id   c27ae5a3fcb3b75c735e2f11884839e9
#
_cell.length_a   1.000
_cell.length_b   1.000
_cell.length_c   1.000
_cell.angle_alpha   90.00
_cell.angle_beta   90.00
_cell.angle_gamma   90.00
#
_symmetry.space_group_name_H-M   'P 1'
#
loop_
_entity.id
_entity.type
_entity.pdbx_description
1 polymer ?
#
loop_
_entity_poly.entity_id
_entity_poly.type
_entity_poly.pdbx_seq_one_letter_code
_entity_poly.pdbx_strand_id
1 'polypeptide(L)'
;MDLLTETLLITLVAAIGFAHDGLGSFMYNRPIIMGPLVGLVLGDLRLGIMTGATLELVWLGAFPVGASCPPEMVSGSIIGTSFVIKTGGDPGAAIALAVPVATLVLMIKSGLRVVITSPVFCAHADKCAAAGDAKGVENTERIGWLLKLFHYH
;
A
#
# COMPACT_ATOMS: atom_id res chain seq x y z
N MET A 1 22.07 13.88 3.02
CA MET A 1 21.12 14.17 1.93
C MET A 1 20.15 15.23 2.42
N ASP A 2 19.68 16.11 1.54
CA ASP A 2 18.70 17.11 1.95
C ASP A 2 17.35 16.43 2.25
N LEU A 3 16.63 16.96 3.24
CA LEU A 3 15.33 16.40 3.66
C LEU A 3 14.36 16.22 2.48
N LEU A 4 14.40 17.14 1.53
CA LEU A 4 13.57 17.09 0.32
C LEU A 4 13.91 15.89 -0.57
N THR A 5 15.20 15.62 -0.78
CA THR A 5 15.64 14.46 -1.61
C THR A 5 15.30 13.14 -0.94
N GLU A 6 15.46 13.01 0.37
CA GLU A 6 15.04 11.81 1.11
C GLU A 6 13.53 11.59 1.00
N THR A 7 12.73 12.65 1.19
CA THR A 7 11.27 12.55 1.09
C THR A 7 10.82 12.16 -0.32
N LEU A 8 11.41 12.74 -1.36
CA LEU A 8 11.11 12.40 -2.74
C LEU A 8 11.45 10.94 -3.07
N LEU A 9 12.61 10.47 -2.61
CA LEU A 9 13.02 9.08 -2.85
C LEU A 9 12.14 8.08 -2.08
N ILE A 10 11.76 8.37 -0.85
CA ILE A 10 10.81 7.54 -0.08
C ILE A 10 9.44 7.53 -0.75
N THR A 11 8.99 8.68 -1.26
CA THR A 11 7.72 8.76 -2.03
C THR A 11 7.79 7.93 -3.31
N LEU A 12 8.94 7.93 -4.00
CA LEU A 12 9.15 7.07 -5.16
C LEU A 12 9.08 5.57 -4.79
N VAL A 13 9.71 5.17 -3.68
CA VAL A 13 9.62 3.80 -3.15
C VAL A 13 8.18 3.43 -2.84
N ALA A 14 7.43 4.35 -2.22
CA ALA A 14 6.00 4.14 -1.96
C ALA A 14 5.20 3.98 -3.26
N ALA A 15 5.43 4.82 -4.25
CA ALA A 15 4.78 4.73 -5.56
C ALA A 15 5.05 3.38 -6.24
N ILE A 16 6.28 2.89 -6.19
CA ILE A 16 6.64 1.55 -6.70
C ILE A 16 5.85 0.46 -5.92
N GLY A 17 5.81 0.55 -4.59
CA GLY A 17 5.08 -0.41 -3.76
C GLY A 17 3.58 -0.46 -4.09
N PHE A 18 2.96 0.68 -4.34
CA PHE A 18 1.54 0.77 -4.69
C PHE A 18 1.24 0.40 -6.15
N ALA A 19 2.21 0.55 -7.06
CA ALA A 19 2.04 0.22 -8.47
C ALA A 19 1.89 -1.29 -8.75
N HIS A 20 2.12 -2.15 -7.75
CA HIS A 20 2.06 -3.62 -7.93
C HIS A 20 0.70 -4.11 -8.43
N ASP A 21 -0.41 -3.48 -8.02
CA ASP A 21 -1.75 -3.85 -8.46
C ASP A 21 -1.99 -3.57 -9.96
N GLY A 22 -1.28 -2.60 -10.53
CA GLY A 22 -1.40 -2.22 -11.94
C GLY A 22 -0.42 -2.93 -12.87
N LEU A 23 0.74 -3.33 -12.37
CA LEU A 23 1.81 -3.96 -13.16
C LEU A 23 1.78 -5.50 -13.12
N GLY A 24 0.85 -6.08 -12.38
CA GLY A 24 0.75 -7.52 -12.14
C GLY A 24 1.24 -7.89 -10.73
N SER A 25 0.68 -8.95 -10.17
CA SER A 25 0.88 -9.36 -8.77
C SER A 25 2.28 -9.95 -8.52
N PHE A 26 3.33 -9.18 -8.71
CA PHE A 26 4.72 -9.61 -8.50
C PHE A 26 5.18 -9.61 -7.05
N MET A 27 4.31 -9.34 -6.09
CA MET A 27 4.57 -9.34 -4.63
C MET A 27 5.71 -8.41 -4.17
N TYR A 28 6.12 -7.41 -4.96
CA TYR A 28 7.16 -6.45 -4.53
C TYR A 28 6.65 -5.40 -3.53
N ASN A 29 5.37 -5.40 -3.21
CA ASN A 29 4.78 -4.66 -2.11
C ASN A 29 5.08 -5.25 -0.71
N ARG A 30 5.81 -6.37 -0.66
CA ARG A 30 6.14 -7.05 0.60
C ARG A 30 7.23 -6.32 1.38
N PRO A 31 7.17 -6.34 2.72
CA PRO A 31 8.17 -5.70 3.60
C PRO A 31 9.61 -6.11 3.32
N ILE A 32 9.83 -7.35 2.91
CA ILE A 32 11.15 -7.89 2.58
C ILE A 32 11.81 -7.18 1.39
N ILE A 33 11.02 -6.53 0.53
CA ILE A 33 11.52 -5.72 -0.59
C ILE A 33 11.50 -4.23 -0.22
N MET A 34 10.43 -3.76 0.42
CA MET A 34 10.28 -2.35 0.81
C MET A 34 11.33 -1.93 1.85
N GLY A 35 11.63 -2.79 2.83
CA GLY A 35 12.65 -2.52 3.85
C GLY A 35 14.03 -2.19 3.27
N PRO A 36 14.63 -3.07 2.45
CA PRO A 36 15.90 -2.79 1.79
C PRO A 36 15.87 -1.56 0.89
N LEU A 37 14.78 -1.29 0.17
CA LEU A 37 14.66 -0.10 -0.68
C LEU A 37 14.69 1.18 0.16
N VAL A 38 13.97 1.21 1.27
CA VAL A 38 14.02 2.33 2.23
C VAL A 38 15.42 2.43 2.85
N GLY A 39 16.05 1.29 3.18
CA GLY A 39 17.41 1.24 3.70
C GLY A 39 18.45 1.82 2.72
N LEU A 40 18.29 1.56 1.42
CA LEU A 40 19.14 2.16 0.38
C LEU A 40 18.99 3.68 0.32
N VAL A 41 17.76 4.18 0.40
CA VAL A 41 17.45 5.61 0.37
C VAL A 41 18.02 6.34 1.59
N LEU A 42 17.87 5.73 2.78
CA LEU A 42 18.30 6.35 4.04
C LEU A 42 19.77 6.06 4.40
N GLY A 43 20.49 5.26 3.60
CA GLY A 43 21.92 5.00 3.75
C GLY A 43 22.28 3.89 4.75
N ASP A 44 21.30 3.15 5.28
CA ASP A 44 21.53 1.97 6.12
C ASP A 44 20.77 0.74 5.59
N LEU A 45 21.39 0.11 4.59
CA LEU A 45 20.86 -1.10 3.94
C LEU A 45 20.73 -2.26 4.94
N ARG A 46 21.67 -2.37 5.90
CA ARG A 46 21.67 -3.47 6.87
C ARG A 46 20.44 -3.40 7.77
N LEU A 47 20.18 -2.24 8.38
CA LEU A 47 18.98 -2.03 9.18
C LEU A 47 17.71 -2.18 8.33
N GLY A 48 17.72 -1.70 7.09
CA GLY A 48 16.60 -1.87 6.16
C GLY A 48 16.26 -3.34 5.91
N ILE A 49 17.26 -4.19 5.67
CA ILE A 49 17.07 -5.64 5.45
C ILE A 49 16.54 -6.32 6.75
N MET A 50 17.17 -6.04 7.88
CA MET A 50 16.77 -6.64 9.16
C MET A 50 15.34 -6.26 9.54
N THR A 51 14.99 -4.98 9.40
CA THR A 51 13.65 -4.47 9.70
C THR A 51 12.62 -5.01 8.70
N GLY A 52 12.95 -5.04 7.41
CA GLY A 52 12.08 -5.61 6.39
C GLY A 52 11.79 -7.09 6.63
N ALA A 53 12.80 -7.90 7.02
CA ALA A 53 12.62 -9.30 7.37
C ALA A 53 11.76 -9.48 8.63
N THR A 54 11.95 -8.65 9.64
CA THR A 54 11.16 -8.68 10.88
C THR A 54 9.68 -8.35 10.61
N LEU A 55 9.42 -7.31 9.80
CA LEU A 55 8.07 -6.93 9.40
C LEU A 55 7.43 -7.98 8.48
N GLU A 56 8.21 -8.64 7.63
CA GLU A 56 7.72 -9.74 6.79
C GLU A 56 7.15 -10.88 7.63
N LEU A 57 7.81 -11.25 8.73
CA LEU A 57 7.31 -12.29 9.64
C LEU A 57 5.97 -11.92 10.26
N VAL A 58 5.76 -10.65 10.59
CA VAL A 58 4.47 -10.16 11.12
C VAL A 58 3.36 -10.25 10.08
N TRP A 59 3.68 -9.94 8.81
CA TRP A 59 2.71 -9.91 7.72
C TRP A 59 2.54 -11.23 6.98
N LEU A 60 3.22 -12.31 7.37
CA LEU A 60 3.08 -13.63 6.74
C LEU A 60 1.65 -14.15 6.70
N GLY A 61 0.86 -13.87 7.74
CA GLY A 61 -0.54 -14.27 7.82
C GLY A 61 -1.54 -13.26 7.21
N ALA A 62 -1.09 -12.12 6.73
CA ALA A 62 -1.94 -11.06 6.22
C ALA A 62 -2.28 -11.25 4.73
N PHE A 63 -3.09 -12.27 4.43
CA PHE A 63 -3.59 -12.52 3.08
C PHE A 63 -5.06 -12.10 2.94
N PRO A 64 -5.48 -11.56 1.79
CA PRO A 64 -6.87 -11.30 1.51
C PRO A 64 -7.61 -12.63 1.31
N VAL A 65 -8.45 -13.01 2.29
CA VAL A 65 -9.28 -14.21 2.22
C VAL A 65 -10.74 -13.78 2.25
N GLY A 66 -11.46 -14.05 1.18
CA GLY A 66 -12.87 -13.65 1.04
C GLY A 66 -13.03 -12.14 1.05
N ALA A 67 -13.89 -11.61 1.92
CA ALA A 67 -14.14 -10.18 2.09
C ALA A 67 -13.15 -9.49 3.05
N SER A 68 -12.13 -10.19 3.54
CA SER A 68 -11.14 -9.63 4.46
C SER A 68 -10.16 -8.74 3.71
N CYS A 69 -10.01 -7.51 4.18
CA CYS A 69 -8.97 -6.59 3.70
C CYS A 69 -7.79 -6.65 4.67
N PRO A 70 -6.61 -7.11 4.25
CA PRO A 70 -5.43 -7.09 5.11
C PRO A 70 -4.99 -5.64 5.38
N PRO A 71 -4.27 -5.39 6.50
CA PRO A 71 -3.64 -4.11 6.76
C PRO A 71 -2.72 -3.68 5.62
N GLU A 72 -2.51 -2.38 5.47
CA GLU A 72 -1.72 -1.83 4.37
C GLU A 72 -0.21 -1.98 4.64
N MET A 73 0.37 -3.03 4.04
CA MET A 73 1.76 -3.44 4.30
C MET A 73 2.80 -2.44 3.80
N VAL A 74 2.55 -1.78 2.66
CA VAL A 74 3.51 -0.85 2.05
C VAL A 74 3.78 0.34 2.97
N SER A 75 2.71 1.03 3.38
CA SER A 75 2.82 2.20 4.27
C SER A 75 3.42 1.83 5.63
N GLY A 76 2.96 0.72 6.21
CA GLY A 76 3.50 0.23 7.48
C GLY A 76 4.99 -0.10 7.39
N SER A 77 5.41 -0.77 6.31
CA SER A 77 6.82 -1.15 6.12
C SER A 77 7.72 0.07 5.91
N ILE A 78 7.31 1.02 5.07
CA ILE A 78 8.09 2.22 4.78
C ILE A 78 8.26 3.04 6.05
N ILE A 79 7.18 3.34 6.76
CA ILE A 79 7.21 4.18 7.96
C ILE A 79 7.96 3.48 9.10
N GLY A 80 7.69 2.19 9.34
CA GLY A 80 8.37 1.40 10.36
C GLY A 80 9.87 1.30 10.12
N THR A 81 10.28 1.04 8.87
CA THR A 81 11.71 0.94 8.51
C THR A 81 12.39 2.32 8.60
N SER A 82 11.73 3.37 8.10
CA SER A 82 12.28 4.74 8.18
C SER A 82 12.48 5.19 9.62
N PHE A 83 11.54 4.86 10.50
CA PHE A 83 11.65 5.16 11.92
C PHE A 83 12.86 4.48 12.56
N VAL A 84 13.03 3.18 12.36
CA VAL A 84 14.14 2.42 12.93
C VAL A 84 15.49 2.94 12.43
N ILE A 85 15.62 3.23 11.14
CA ILE A 85 16.87 3.75 10.56
C ILE A 85 17.19 5.16 11.12
N LYS A 86 16.19 6.04 11.24
CA LYS A 86 16.40 7.41 11.75
C LYS A 86 16.69 7.45 13.24
N THR A 87 16.17 6.51 14.02
CA THR A 87 16.40 6.45 15.48
C THR A 87 17.59 5.56 15.86
N GLY A 88 18.11 4.75 14.93
CA GLY A 88 19.14 3.73 15.23
C GLY A 88 18.60 2.66 16.17
N GLY A 89 17.28 2.43 16.17
CA GLY A 89 16.59 1.53 17.09
C GLY A 89 16.70 0.05 16.68
N ASP A 90 16.12 -0.79 17.53
CA ASP A 90 16.01 -2.23 17.24
C ASP A 90 14.97 -2.49 16.13
N PRO A 91 15.24 -3.43 15.19
CA PRO A 91 14.26 -3.82 14.16
C PRO A 91 12.88 -4.23 14.69
N GLY A 92 12.81 -4.79 15.89
CA GLY A 92 11.55 -5.10 16.56
C GLY A 92 10.70 -3.89 16.91
N ALA A 93 11.31 -2.73 17.13
CA ALA A 93 10.59 -1.48 17.39
C ALA A 93 9.78 -1.00 16.18
N ALA A 94 10.17 -1.40 14.97
CA ALA A 94 9.40 -1.11 13.76
C ALA A 94 7.97 -1.65 13.83
N ILE A 95 7.76 -2.80 14.47
CA ILE A 95 6.45 -3.45 14.57
C ILE A 95 5.48 -2.56 15.33
N ALA A 96 5.93 -1.94 16.42
CA ALA A 96 5.11 -1.08 17.27
C ALA A 96 4.54 0.12 16.51
N LEU A 97 5.25 0.60 15.48
CA LEU A 97 4.79 1.70 14.64
C LEU A 97 4.12 1.22 13.36
N ALA A 98 4.65 0.20 12.71
CA ALA A 98 4.17 -0.29 11.42
C ALA A 98 2.72 -0.82 11.51
N VAL A 99 2.38 -1.57 12.56
CA VAL A 99 1.05 -2.17 12.71
C VAL A 99 -0.06 -1.13 12.90
N PRO A 100 0.05 -0.16 13.84
CA PRO A 100 -0.95 0.90 13.96
C PRO A 100 -1.08 1.75 12.69
N VAL A 101 0.04 2.10 12.05
CA VAL A 101 0.02 2.88 10.81
C VAL A 101 -0.69 2.13 9.69
N ALA A 102 -0.34 0.85 9.48
CA ALA A 102 -0.98 0.02 8.47
C ALA A 102 -2.49 -0.12 8.67
N THR A 103 -2.94 -0.25 9.92
CA THR A 103 -4.37 -0.31 10.26
C THR A 103 -5.08 1.02 10.06
N LEU A 104 -4.46 2.14 10.43
CA LEU A 104 -5.01 3.47 10.18
C LEU A 104 -5.18 3.76 8.68
N VAL A 105 -4.15 3.45 7.88
CA VAL A 105 -4.23 3.59 6.43
C VAL A 105 -5.33 2.71 5.83
N LEU A 106 -5.47 1.47 6.31
CA LEU A 106 -6.56 0.59 5.91
C LEU A 106 -7.93 1.20 6.24
N MET A 107 -8.12 1.74 7.44
CA MET A 107 -9.38 2.37 7.86
C MET A 107 -9.74 3.55 6.95
N ILE A 108 -8.76 4.40 6.64
CA ILE A 108 -8.95 5.55 5.74
C ILE A 108 -9.31 5.07 4.33
N LYS A 109 -8.53 4.14 3.76
CA LYS A 109 -8.80 3.57 2.43
C LYS A 109 -10.17 2.88 2.35
N SER A 110 -10.53 2.09 3.35
CA SER A 110 -11.83 1.41 3.40
C SER A 110 -12.99 2.39 3.54
N GLY A 111 -12.85 3.42 4.37
CA GLY A 111 -13.85 4.47 4.53
C GLY A 111 -14.08 5.23 3.23
N LEU A 112 -13.02 5.65 2.55
CA LEU A 112 -13.10 6.33 1.25
C LEU A 112 -13.75 5.44 0.18
N ARG A 113 -13.42 4.15 0.16
CA ARG A 113 -14.00 3.18 -0.78
C ARG A 113 -15.51 3.04 -0.57
N VAL A 114 -15.95 2.90 0.66
CA VAL A 114 -17.38 2.74 0.99
C VAL A 114 -18.17 4.03 0.71
N VAL A 115 -17.61 5.19 1.06
CA VAL A 115 -18.32 6.47 0.96
C VAL A 115 -18.34 7.02 -0.46
N ILE A 116 -17.25 6.86 -1.22
CA ILE A 116 -17.10 7.50 -2.53
C ILE A 116 -17.26 6.49 -3.67
N THR A 117 -16.51 5.37 -3.62
CA THR A 117 -16.43 4.46 -4.76
C THR A 117 -17.68 3.60 -4.91
N SER A 118 -18.17 3.03 -3.81
CA SER A 118 -19.33 2.13 -3.85
C SER A 118 -20.62 2.80 -4.36
N PRO A 119 -21.10 3.93 -3.80
CA PRO A 119 -22.37 4.51 -4.24
C PRO A 119 -22.32 5.10 -5.64
N VAL A 120 -21.17 5.61 -6.10
CA VAL A 120 -21.06 6.24 -7.41
C VAL A 120 -20.88 5.20 -8.51
N PHE A 121 -19.94 4.27 -8.35
CA PHE A 121 -19.60 3.30 -9.40
C PHE A 121 -20.55 2.11 -9.47
N CYS A 122 -20.91 1.52 -8.32
CA CYS A 122 -21.82 0.37 -8.32
C CYS A 122 -23.21 0.79 -8.80
N ALA A 123 -23.73 1.93 -8.31
CA ALA A 123 -25.05 2.42 -8.76
C ALA A 123 -25.08 2.78 -10.24
N HIS A 124 -23.97 3.26 -10.82
CA HIS A 124 -23.90 3.52 -12.25
C HIS A 124 -23.79 2.23 -13.07
N ALA A 125 -22.96 1.30 -12.63
CA ALA A 125 -22.84 -0.02 -13.27
C ALA A 125 -24.15 -0.80 -13.26
N ASP A 126 -24.87 -0.78 -12.12
CA ASP A 126 -26.17 -1.43 -11.97
C ASP A 126 -27.22 -0.84 -12.93
N LYS A 127 -27.24 0.48 -13.11
CA LYS A 127 -28.12 1.14 -14.08
C LYS A 127 -27.81 0.73 -15.52
N CYS A 128 -26.53 0.71 -15.89
CA CYS A 128 -26.11 0.26 -17.22
C CYS A 128 -26.43 -1.24 -17.45
N ALA A 129 -26.23 -2.06 -16.44
CA ALA A 129 -26.58 -3.48 -16.50
C ALA A 129 -28.09 -3.70 -16.65
N ALA A 130 -28.91 -2.96 -15.90
CA ALA A 130 -30.37 -3.01 -16.00
C ALA A 130 -30.89 -2.54 -17.36
N ALA A 131 -30.17 -1.60 -18.02
CA ALA A 131 -30.48 -1.12 -19.38
C ALA A 131 -29.96 -2.06 -20.48
N GLY A 132 -29.21 -3.12 -20.15
CA GLY A 132 -28.59 -4.03 -21.13
C GLY A 132 -27.41 -3.41 -21.89
N ASP A 133 -26.85 -2.28 -21.39
CA ASP A 133 -25.71 -1.59 -22.01
C ASP A 133 -24.37 -2.17 -21.52
N ALA A 134 -23.91 -3.20 -22.24
CA ALA A 134 -22.63 -3.84 -21.95
C ALA A 134 -21.44 -2.86 -22.07
N LYS A 135 -21.50 -1.89 -22.99
CA LYS A 135 -20.42 -0.89 -23.16
C LYS A 135 -20.38 0.10 -22.01
N GLY A 136 -21.53 0.48 -21.47
CA GLY A 136 -21.62 1.33 -20.29
C GLY A 136 -21.03 0.67 -19.06
N VAL A 137 -21.28 -0.62 -18.87
CA VAL A 137 -20.66 -1.43 -17.78
C VAL A 137 -19.15 -1.49 -17.95
N GLU A 138 -18.66 -1.83 -19.14
CA GLU A 138 -17.20 -1.90 -19.44
C GLU A 138 -16.50 -0.55 -19.23
N ASN A 139 -17.11 0.54 -19.66
CA ASN A 139 -16.54 1.89 -19.43
C ASN A 139 -16.52 2.26 -17.95
N THR A 140 -17.55 1.92 -17.21
CA THR A 140 -17.59 2.15 -15.75
C THR A 140 -16.51 1.35 -15.04
N GLU A 141 -16.27 0.12 -15.45
CA GLU A 141 -15.21 -0.73 -14.91
C GLU A 141 -13.81 -0.19 -15.25
N ARG A 142 -13.59 0.28 -16.49
CA ARG A 142 -12.32 0.93 -16.90
C ARG A 142 -12.05 2.20 -16.13
N ILE A 143 -13.05 3.05 -15.93
CA ILE A 143 -12.93 4.28 -15.12
C ILE A 143 -12.68 3.91 -13.66
N GLY A 144 -13.39 2.91 -13.12
CA GLY A 144 -13.17 2.37 -11.78
C GLY A 144 -11.76 1.83 -11.60
N TRP A 145 -11.20 1.17 -12.63
CA TRP A 145 -9.82 0.68 -12.61
C TRP A 145 -8.79 1.82 -12.64
N LEU A 146 -9.00 2.84 -13.49
CA LEU A 146 -8.17 4.05 -13.52
C LEU A 146 -8.22 4.81 -12.20
N LEU A 147 -9.40 4.95 -11.60
CA LEU A 147 -9.56 5.57 -10.29
C LEU A 147 -8.92 4.74 -9.18
N LYS A 148 -8.95 3.42 -9.29
CA LYS A 148 -8.24 2.52 -8.39
C LYS A 148 -6.73 2.76 -8.45
N LEU A 149 -6.18 2.94 -9.65
CA LEU A 149 -4.78 3.32 -9.86
C LEU A 149 -4.46 4.70 -9.23
N PHE A 150 -5.36 5.67 -9.37
CA PHE A 150 -5.23 7.02 -8.80
C PHE A 150 -5.51 7.07 -7.29
N HIS A 151 -6.34 6.18 -6.78
CA HIS A 151 -6.72 6.13 -5.36
C HIS A 151 -5.70 5.35 -4.51
N TYR A 152 -4.81 4.59 -5.14
CA TYR A 152 -3.68 3.93 -4.48
C TYR A 152 -2.44 4.86 -4.36
N HIS A 153 -2.48 6.06 -4.93
CA HIS A 153 -1.51 7.11 -4.71
C HIS A 153 -2.05 8.15 -3.75
#